data_3ec66a5b751cd77881b30e9e93183175
#
_entry.id   3ec66a5b751cd77881b30e9e93183175
#
_cell.length_a   1.000
_cell.length_b   1.000
_cell.length_c   1.000
_cell.angle_alpha   90.00
_cell.angle_beta   90.00
_cell.angle_gamma   90.00
#
_symmetry.space_group_name_H-M   'P 1'
#
loop_
_entity.id
_entity.type
_entity.pdbx_description
1 polymer ?
#
loop_
_entity_poly.entity_id
_entity_poly.type
_entity_poly.pdbx_seq_one_letter_code
_entity_poly.pdbx_strand_id
1 'polypeptide(L)'
;QDSYWRGFAEVWYQASTLNRFVMEAFHKADVRAISLPPSSSVISSNGRVSVWDTTPIRMALAADILPVVFGDTIFDEVRGGTILSTEDLFMYLTSALHPDRILLAGLEAAVWEDFPARTKKVDRITPASFNEIKAGVGKSAAADVTGGMESKVKQMLELVGKHPNLTVQIFSSDEPGNLVRALGGETLGTVISS
;
A
#
# COMPACT_ATOMS: atom_id res chain seq x y z
N GLN A 1 12.27 -9.25 -25.91
CA GLN A 1 12.74 -7.99 -25.27
C GLN A 1 11.80 -6.82 -25.59
N ASP A 2 11.33 -6.70 -26.84
CA ASP A 2 10.40 -5.62 -27.25
C ASP A 2 9.03 -5.73 -26.56
N SER A 3 8.47 -6.95 -26.44
CA SER A 3 7.18 -7.19 -25.75
C SER A 3 7.23 -6.86 -24.26
N TYR A 4 8.38 -7.08 -23.61
CA TYR A 4 8.58 -6.76 -22.20
C TYR A 4 8.50 -5.24 -21.95
N TRP A 5 9.23 -4.44 -22.72
CA TRP A 5 9.22 -2.99 -22.59
C TRP A 5 7.89 -2.36 -23.01
N ARG A 6 7.17 -2.98 -23.94
CA ARG A 6 5.80 -2.59 -24.26
C ARG A 6 4.87 -2.82 -23.07
N GLY A 7 4.97 -3.99 -22.43
CA GLY A 7 4.19 -4.28 -21.21
C GLY A 7 4.51 -3.32 -20.07
N PHE A 8 5.80 -3.01 -19.87
CA PHE A 8 6.24 -2.02 -18.88
C PHE A 8 5.62 -0.64 -19.13
N ALA A 9 5.67 -0.15 -20.37
CA ALA A 9 5.08 1.12 -20.74
C ALA A 9 3.55 1.12 -20.62
N GLU A 10 2.88 0.01 -20.94
CA GLU A 10 1.44 -0.14 -20.80
C GLU A 10 1.00 -0.07 -19.33
N VAL A 11 1.69 -0.78 -18.44
CA VAL A 11 1.40 -0.72 -16.99
C VAL A 11 1.60 0.69 -16.46
N TRP A 12 2.68 1.37 -16.85
CA TRP A 12 2.91 2.79 -16.51
C TRP A 12 1.74 3.67 -16.95
N TYR A 13 1.27 3.51 -18.19
CA TYR A 13 0.17 4.29 -18.73
C TYR A 13 -1.13 4.08 -17.93
N GLN A 14 -1.46 2.83 -17.60
CA GLN A 14 -2.66 2.49 -16.83
C GLN A 14 -2.58 3.03 -15.38
N ALA A 15 -1.44 2.87 -14.71
CA ALA A 15 -1.23 3.40 -13.37
C ALA A 15 -1.31 4.93 -13.33
N SER A 16 -0.68 5.60 -14.29
CA SER A 16 -0.72 7.06 -14.44
C SER A 16 -2.14 7.57 -14.75
N THR A 17 -2.90 6.83 -15.56
CA THR A 17 -4.30 7.16 -15.86
C THR A 17 -5.17 7.06 -14.61
N LEU A 18 -5.04 5.98 -13.81
CA LEU A 18 -5.76 5.85 -12.55
C LEU A 18 -5.39 6.98 -11.58
N ASN A 19 -4.08 7.27 -11.44
CA ASN A 19 -3.62 8.38 -10.61
C ASN A 19 -4.24 9.72 -11.06
N ARG A 20 -4.41 9.94 -12.35
CA ARG A 20 -5.06 11.16 -12.86
C ARG A 20 -6.49 11.30 -12.34
N PHE A 21 -7.27 10.22 -12.31
CA PHE A 21 -8.63 10.25 -11.74
C PHE A 21 -8.60 10.54 -10.24
N VAL A 22 -7.65 9.98 -9.50
CA VAL A 22 -7.48 10.26 -8.06
C VAL A 22 -7.16 11.73 -7.84
N MET A 23 -6.22 12.30 -8.60
CA MET A 23 -5.84 13.72 -8.51
C MET A 23 -7.01 14.64 -8.88
N GLU A 24 -7.82 14.26 -9.88
CA GLU A 24 -9.04 15.00 -10.22
C GLU A 24 -10.06 15.00 -9.07
N ALA A 25 -10.21 13.87 -8.38
CA ALA A 25 -11.10 13.77 -7.21
C ALA A 25 -10.62 14.69 -6.06
N PHE A 26 -9.30 14.72 -5.78
CA PHE A 26 -8.75 15.65 -4.79
C PHE A 26 -8.97 17.11 -5.19
N HIS A 27 -8.74 17.45 -6.45
CA HIS A 27 -8.97 18.81 -6.96
C HIS A 27 -10.45 19.21 -6.81
N LYS A 28 -11.40 18.34 -7.17
CA LYS A 28 -12.84 18.60 -7.00
C LYS A 28 -13.26 18.75 -5.54
N ALA A 29 -12.55 18.11 -4.63
CA ALA A 29 -12.77 18.19 -3.19
C ALA A 29 -12.02 19.36 -2.51
N ASP A 30 -11.37 20.24 -3.28
CA ASP A 30 -10.54 21.35 -2.80
C ASP A 30 -9.40 20.90 -1.87
N VAL A 31 -8.88 19.67 -2.07
CA VAL A 31 -7.73 19.15 -1.33
C VAL A 31 -6.45 19.53 -2.06
N ARG A 32 -5.55 20.19 -1.35
CA ARG A 32 -4.21 20.49 -1.86
C ARG A 32 -3.40 19.22 -1.95
N ALA A 33 -3.29 18.64 -3.14
CA ALA A 33 -2.55 17.41 -3.38
C ALA A 33 -1.58 17.56 -4.56
N ILE A 34 -0.48 16.81 -4.51
CA ILE A 34 0.50 16.74 -5.61
C ILE A 34 0.83 15.28 -5.89
N SER A 35 0.83 14.91 -7.16
CA SER A 35 1.27 13.57 -7.58
C SER A 35 2.80 13.53 -7.71
N LEU A 36 3.41 12.54 -7.10
CA LEU A 36 4.85 12.26 -7.15
C LEU A 36 5.05 10.82 -7.66
N PRO A 37 5.00 10.59 -8.99
CA PRO A 37 5.11 9.26 -9.59
C PRO A 37 6.42 8.58 -9.24
N PRO A 38 6.41 7.36 -8.66
CA PRO A 38 7.64 6.66 -8.31
C PRO A 38 8.52 6.35 -9.51
N SER A 39 7.95 6.10 -10.70
CA SER A 39 8.69 5.83 -11.94
C SER A 39 9.69 6.92 -12.33
N SER A 40 9.50 8.16 -11.85
CA SER A 40 10.39 9.29 -12.15
C SER A 40 11.50 9.52 -11.12
N SER A 41 11.48 8.84 -9.97
CA SER A 41 12.37 9.16 -8.85
C SER A 41 12.90 7.95 -8.07
N VAL A 42 12.32 6.76 -8.30
CA VAL A 42 12.71 5.52 -7.63
C VAL A 42 13.59 4.67 -8.55
N ILE A 43 14.65 4.12 -8.00
CA ILE A 43 15.40 3.02 -8.59
C ILE A 43 15.25 1.81 -7.68
N SER A 44 15.01 0.66 -8.27
CA SER A 44 14.93 -0.61 -7.55
C SER A 44 16.12 -1.51 -7.86
N SER A 45 16.36 -2.45 -6.97
CA SER A 45 17.33 -3.53 -7.17
C SER A 45 16.69 -4.84 -6.72
N ASN A 46 16.58 -5.78 -7.65
CA ASN A 46 15.93 -7.08 -7.47
C ASN A 46 14.49 -6.98 -6.89
N GLY A 47 13.71 -6.00 -7.36
CA GLY A 47 12.31 -5.81 -6.99
C GLY A 47 12.09 -5.13 -5.64
N ARG A 48 13.09 -4.44 -5.11
CA ARG A 48 12.99 -3.62 -3.89
C ARG A 48 13.53 -2.23 -4.16
N VAL A 49 12.96 -1.21 -3.52
CA VAL A 49 13.48 0.15 -3.60
C VAL A 49 14.93 0.18 -3.10
N SER A 50 15.86 0.63 -3.94
CA SER A 50 17.28 0.83 -3.58
C SER A 50 17.58 2.30 -3.34
N VAL A 51 17.03 3.18 -4.19
CA VAL A 51 17.23 4.63 -4.09
C VAL A 51 15.90 5.34 -4.28
N TRP A 52 15.57 6.23 -3.36
CA TRP A 52 14.43 7.14 -3.48
C TRP A 52 14.70 8.43 -2.71
N ASP A 53 14.85 9.55 -3.41
CA ASP A 53 14.86 10.86 -2.76
C ASP A 53 13.46 11.24 -2.29
N THR A 54 13.22 11.15 -0.98
CA THR A 54 11.94 11.50 -0.35
C THR A 54 11.86 12.98 0.03
N THR A 55 12.83 13.80 -0.34
CA THR A 55 12.82 15.26 -0.07
C THR A 55 11.56 15.94 -0.60
N PRO A 56 11.11 15.70 -1.86
CA PRO A 56 9.86 16.29 -2.35
C PRO A 56 8.63 15.89 -1.53
N ILE A 57 8.57 14.65 -1.04
CA ILE A 57 7.47 14.18 -0.18
C ILE A 57 7.47 14.97 1.14
N ARG A 58 8.63 15.08 1.80
CA ARG A 58 8.76 15.84 3.05
C ARG A 58 8.45 17.34 2.87
N MET A 59 8.88 17.92 1.75
CA MET A 59 8.57 19.31 1.45
C MET A 59 7.07 19.54 1.23
N ALA A 60 6.40 18.64 0.53
CA ALA A 60 4.95 18.70 0.35
C ALA A 60 4.22 18.62 1.71
N LEU A 61 4.57 17.66 2.56
CA LEU A 61 4.01 17.51 3.90
C LEU A 61 4.25 18.76 4.76
N ALA A 62 5.46 19.33 4.73
CA ALA A 62 5.79 20.57 5.46
C ALA A 62 5.01 21.79 4.97
N ALA A 63 4.56 21.78 3.70
CA ALA A 63 3.73 22.82 3.10
C ALA A 63 2.21 22.56 3.24
N ASP A 64 1.81 21.53 4.00
CA ASP A 64 0.43 21.09 4.14
C ASP A 64 -0.20 20.74 2.77
N ILE A 65 0.60 20.10 1.92
CA ILE A 65 0.18 19.53 0.63
C ILE A 65 0.24 18.01 0.75
N LEU A 66 -0.84 17.33 0.35
CA LEU A 66 -0.92 15.87 0.35
C LEU A 66 -0.06 15.28 -0.79
N PRO A 67 1.07 14.60 -0.49
CA PRO A 67 1.82 13.89 -1.53
C PRO A 67 1.12 12.59 -1.88
N VAL A 68 0.85 12.37 -3.16
CA VAL A 68 0.22 11.16 -3.69
C VAL A 68 1.25 10.36 -4.46
N VAL A 69 1.58 9.18 -3.95
CA VAL A 69 2.39 8.16 -4.61
C VAL A 69 1.53 6.93 -4.87
N PHE A 70 1.89 6.08 -5.81
CA PHE A 70 1.09 4.92 -6.22
C PHE A 70 1.98 3.79 -6.70
N GLY A 71 1.47 2.56 -6.73
CA GLY A 71 2.17 1.43 -7.34
C GLY A 71 2.47 1.71 -8.81
N ASP A 72 3.73 1.52 -9.22
CA ASP A 72 4.21 2.00 -10.52
C ASP A 72 5.24 1.04 -11.12
N THR A 73 5.55 1.21 -12.40
CA THR A 73 6.68 0.56 -13.05
C THR A 73 7.97 1.31 -12.71
N ILE A 74 8.99 0.57 -12.32
CA ILE A 74 10.25 1.13 -11.83
C ILE A 74 11.41 0.49 -12.58
N PHE A 75 12.42 1.28 -12.96
CA PHE A 75 13.67 0.73 -13.47
C PHE A 75 14.42 -0.02 -12.36
N ASP A 76 14.85 -1.23 -12.69
CA ASP A 76 15.49 -2.16 -11.74
C ASP A 76 16.89 -2.54 -12.23
N GLU A 77 17.90 -2.32 -11.38
CA GLU A 77 19.31 -2.53 -11.72
C GLU A 77 19.64 -3.99 -12.07
N VAL A 78 18.85 -4.95 -11.56
CA VAL A 78 19.07 -6.39 -11.77
C VAL A 78 18.13 -6.95 -12.82
N ARG A 79 16.86 -6.56 -12.80
CA ARG A 79 15.79 -7.09 -13.66
C ARG A 79 15.55 -6.27 -14.93
N GLY A 80 16.16 -5.07 -15.02
CA GLY A 80 15.88 -4.05 -16.02
C GLY A 80 14.65 -3.21 -15.67
N GLY A 81 13.55 -3.84 -15.31
CA GLY A 81 12.34 -3.18 -14.82
C GLY A 81 11.54 -4.08 -13.90
N THR A 82 10.67 -3.50 -13.11
CA THR A 82 9.76 -4.20 -12.21
C THR A 82 8.50 -3.37 -11.99
N ILE A 83 7.50 -3.96 -11.34
CA ILE A 83 6.36 -3.24 -10.77
C ILE A 83 6.55 -3.28 -9.26
N LEU A 84 6.51 -2.12 -8.60
CA LEU A 84 6.43 -2.02 -7.16
C LEU A 84 4.99 -1.71 -6.76
N SER A 85 4.45 -2.53 -5.87
CA SER A 85 3.13 -2.29 -5.27
C SER A 85 3.20 -1.13 -4.27
N THR A 86 2.05 -0.63 -3.84
CA THR A 86 1.97 0.38 -2.78
C THR A 86 2.61 -0.15 -1.49
N GLU A 87 2.44 -1.43 -1.19
CA GLU A 87 3.03 -2.08 -0.02
C GLU A 87 4.58 -2.12 -0.11
N ASP A 88 5.14 -2.36 -1.31
CA ASP A 88 6.59 -2.30 -1.52
C ASP A 88 7.14 -0.87 -1.28
N LEU A 89 6.37 0.15 -1.69
CA LEU A 89 6.72 1.55 -1.43
C LEU A 89 6.65 1.86 0.08
N PHE A 90 5.67 1.32 0.80
CA PHE A 90 5.55 1.49 2.26
C PHE A 90 6.75 0.91 3.01
N MET A 91 7.35 -0.19 2.52
CA MET A 91 8.57 -0.75 3.14
C MET A 91 9.70 0.27 3.21
N TYR A 92 9.83 1.13 2.21
CA TYR A 92 10.83 2.20 2.18
C TYR A 92 10.34 3.47 2.91
N LEU A 93 9.13 3.93 2.59
CA LEU A 93 8.60 5.19 3.13
C LEU A 93 8.42 5.16 4.65
N THR A 94 8.07 4.03 5.23
CA THR A 94 7.95 3.89 6.69
C THR A 94 9.27 4.19 7.38
N SER A 95 10.39 3.69 6.85
CA SER A 95 11.72 3.99 7.39
C SER A 95 12.16 5.44 7.15
N ALA A 96 11.68 6.08 6.08
CA ALA A 96 12.05 7.45 5.74
C ALA A 96 11.20 8.51 6.45
N LEU A 97 9.91 8.23 6.70
CA LEU A 97 8.92 9.19 7.18
C LEU A 97 8.44 8.93 8.61
N HIS A 98 8.68 7.74 9.15
CA HIS A 98 8.29 7.31 10.51
C HIS A 98 6.81 7.57 10.85
N PRO A 99 5.85 7.06 10.05
CA PRO A 99 4.44 7.24 10.35
C PRO A 99 4.03 6.45 11.61
N ASP A 100 3.02 6.93 12.32
CA ASP A 100 2.42 6.20 13.45
C ASP A 100 1.41 5.15 12.96
N ARG A 101 0.80 5.39 11.79
CA ARG A 101 -0.26 4.54 11.24
C ARG A 101 -0.14 4.34 9.73
N ILE A 102 -0.49 3.13 9.27
CA ILE A 102 -0.77 2.83 7.87
C ILE A 102 -2.22 2.35 7.78
N LEU A 103 -3.01 2.96 6.90
CA LEU A 103 -4.41 2.63 6.67
C LEU A 103 -4.54 1.97 5.29
N LEU A 104 -4.79 0.66 5.26
CA LEU A 104 -5.00 -0.11 4.03
C LEU A 104 -6.49 -0.23 3.76
N ALA A 105 -7.02 0.75 3.03
CA ALA A 105 -8.41 0.76 2.59
C ALA A 105 -8.56 -0.04 1.30
N GLY A 106 -9.37 -1.09 1.31
CA GLY A 106 -9.58 -1.99 0.19
C GLY A 106 -11.02 -2.47 0.07
N LEU A 107 -11.23 -3.59 -0.62
CA LEU A 107 -12.54 -4.21 -0.78
C LEU A 107 -12.92 -5.07 0.43
N GLU A 108 -11.95 -5.72 1.06
CA GLU A 108 -12.20 -6.61 2.19
C GLU A 108 -12.38 -5.81 3.49
N ALA A 109 -13.46 -6.12 4.21
CA ALA A 109 -13.77 -5.45 5.47
C ALA A 109 -12.75 -5.76 6.59
N ALA A 110 -12.05 -6.88 6.48
CA ALA A 110 -11.07 -7.33 7.47
C ALA A 110 -10.22 -8.47 6.88
N VAL A 111 -9.25 -8.95 7.65
CA VAL A 111 -8.65 -10.26 7.45
C VAL A 111 -9.58 -11.32 8.06
N TRP A 112 -9.78 -12.42 7.34
CA TRP A 112 -10.69 -13.48 7.72
C TRP A 112 -9.93 -14.78 7.99
N GLU A 113 -10.26 -15.48 9.08
CA GLU A 113 -9.71 -16.82 9.37
C GLU A 113 -10.21 -17.88 8.41
N ASP A 114 -11.38 -17.69 7.85
CA ASP A 114 -12.15 -18.67 7.09
C ASP A 114 -12.49 -18.20 5.67
N PHE A 115 -11.58 -17.45 5.03
CA PHE A 115 -11.80 -17.04 3.65
C PHE A 115 -12.02 -18.27 2.72
N PRO A 116 -13.01 -18.28 1.82
CA PRO A 116 -13.86 -17.17 1.41
C PRO A 116 -15.18 -17.02 2.17
N ALA A 117 -15.45 -17.82 3.24
CA ALA A 117 -16.73 -17.79 3.95
C ALA A 117 -17.00 -16.44 4.67
N ARG A 118 -15.93 -15.75 5.12
CA ARG A 118 -15.99 -14.43 5.79
C ARG A 118 -16.91 -14.38 7.00
N THR A 119 -16.89 -15.43 7.83
CA THR A 119 -17.71 -15.49 9.06
C THR A 119 -16.88 -15.24 10.32
N LYS A 120 -15.55 -15.39 10.23
CA LYS A 120 -14.62 -15.24 11.36
C LYS A 120 -13.61 -14.13 11.09
N LYS A 121 -13.95 -12.94 11.58
CA LYS A 121 -13.09 -11.78 11.49
C LYS A 121 -11.90 -11.89 12.45
N VAL A 122 -10.71 -11.56 11.97
CA VAL A 122 -9.53 -11.38 12.81
C VAL A 122 -9.45 -9.92 13.26
N ASP A 123 -9.61 -9.64 14.54
CA ASP A 123 -9.56 -8.26 15.05
C ASP A 123 -8.12 -7.74 15.14
N ARG A 124 -7.17 -8.60 15.53
CA ARG A 124 -5.75 -8.24 15.68
C ARG A 124 -4.83 -9.34 15.18
N ILE A 125 -3.76 -8.94 14.50
CA ILE A 125 -2.67 -9.82 14.06
C ILE A 125 -1.35 -9.28 14.61
N THR A 126 -0.56 -10.18 15.21
CA THR A 126 0.81 -9.91 15.64
C THR A 126 1.75 -10.94 15.00
N PRO A 127 3.07 -10.73 15.02
CA PRO A 127 4.03 -11.75 14.57
C PRO A 127 3.83 -13.11 15.27
N ALA A 128 3.42 -13.12 16.53
CA ALA A 128 3.18 -14.34 17.29
C ALA A 128 1.89 -15.07 16.85
N SER A 129 0.77 -14.33 16.69
CA SER A 129 -0.53 -14.92 16.33
C SER A 129 -0.66 -15.31 14.86
N PHE A 130 0.16 -14.74 13.98
CA PHE A 130 0.02 -14.94 12.54
C PHE A 130 0.17 -16.39 12.10
N ASN A 131 1.05 -17.16 12.74
CA ASN A 131 1.25 -18.57 12.40
C ASN A 131 0.01 -19.43 12.67
N GLU A 132 -0.83 -19.05 13.63
CA GLU A 132 -2.05 -19.76 13.99
C GLU A 132 -3.17 -19.50 12.98
N ILE A 133 -3.26 -18.27 12.45
CA ILE A 133 -4.33 -17.86 11.54
C ILE A 133 -3.96 -18.02 10.05
N LYS A 134 -2.67 -18.20 9.72
CA LYS A 134 -2.14 -18.23 8.35
C LYS A 134 -2.86 -19.22 7.43
N ALA A 135 -3.30 -20.37 7.93
CA ALA A 135 -3.97 -21.39 7.13
C ALA A 135 -5.34 -20.93 6.59
N GLY A 136 -5.98 -19.99 7.27
CA GLY A 136 -7.31 -19.48 6.91
C GLY A 136 -7.28 -18.14 6.15
N VAL A 137 -6.14 -17.42 6.17
CA VAL A 137 -5.98 -16.17 5.43
C VAL A 137 -5.85 -16.46 3.94
N GLY A 138 -6.94 -16.34 3.21
CA GLY A 138 -7.03 -16.71 1.80
C GLY A 138 -6.40 -15.72 0.85
N LYS A 139 -6.46 -16.08 -0.45
CA LYS A 139 -6.14 -15.17 -1.54
C LYS A 139 -7.21 -14.08 -1.62
N SER A 140 -6.83 -12.87 -2.10
CA SER A 140 -7.76 -11.77 -2.34
C SER A 140 -8.90 -12.17 -3.29
N ALA A 141 -10.11 -11.59 -3.11
CA ALA A 141 -11.27 -11.82 -3.98
C ALA A 141 -11.12 -11.19 -5.37
N ALA A 142 -10.23 -10.21 -5.54
CA ALA A 142 -9.91 -9.59 -6.82
C ALA A 142 -8.73 -10.30 -7.51
N ALA A 143 -8.63 -10.18 -8.84
CA ALA A 143 -7.44 -10.61 -9.58
C ALA A 143 -6.24 -9.76 -9.14
N ASP A 144 -5.51 -10.25 -8.14
CA ASP A 144 -4.38 -9.57 -7.53
C ASP A 144 -3.07 -10.19 -8.03
N VAL A 145 -2.38 -9.47 -8.88
CA VAL A 145 -1.06 -9.85 -9.41
C VAL A 145 0.06 -9.68 -8.37
N THR A 146 -0.24 -9.10 -7.20
CA THR A 146 0.74 -8.75 -6.15
C THR A 146 0.75 -9.70 -4.94
N GLY A 147 -0.03 -10.78 -4.96
CA GLY A 147 0.07 -11.88 -3.99
C GLY A 147 -1.02 -11.97 -2.91
N GLY A 148 -2.09 -11.18 -3.03
CA GLY A 148 -3.29 -11.31 -2.18
C GLY A 148 -3.12 -10.87 -0.72
N MET A 149 -4.15 -11.15 0.09
CA MET A 149 -4.23 -10.71 1.49
C MET A 149 -3.08 -11.28 2.35
N GLU A 150 -2.69 -12.54 2.13
CA GLU A 150 -1.60 -13.15 2.88
C GLU A 150 -0.27 -12.41 2.68
N SER A 151 0.05 -12.01 1.44
CA SER A 151 1.25 -11.25 1.13
C SER A 151 1.23 -9.87 1.79
N LYS A 152 0.10 -9.16 1.73
CA LYS A 152 -0.09 -7.86 2.40
C LYS A 152 0.14 -7.97 3.91
N VAL A 153 -0.49 -8.95 4.55
CA VAL A 153 -0.34 -9.18 6.00
C VAL A 153 1.12 -9.47 6.36
N LYS A 154 1.83 -10.31 5.58
CA LYS A 154 3.25 -10.61 5.82
C LYS A 154 4.14 -9.37 5.71
N GLN A 155 3.95 -8.55 4.66
CA GLN A 155 4.71 -7.31 4.50
C GLN A 155 4.44 -6.33 5.65
N MET A 156 3.19 -6.19 6.07
CA MET A 156 2.84 -5.31 7.19
C MET A 156 3.38 -5.83 8.53
N LEU A 157 3.41 -7.14 8.74
CA LEU A 157 4.06 -7.76 9.92
C LEU A 157 5.57 -7.49 9.94
N GLU A 158 6.24 -7.54 8.78
CA GLU A 158 7.65 -7.15 8.67
C GLU A 158 7.85 -5.68 9.07
N LEU A 159 6.96 -4.78 8.63
CA LEU A 159 7.02 -3.36 8.97
C LEU A 159 6.84 -3.12 10.47
N VAL A 160 5.77 -3.65 11.08
CA VAL A 160 5.53 -3.42 12.53
C VAL A 160 6.61 -4.08 13.38
N GLY A 161 7.21 -5.18 12.93
CA GLY A 161 8.35 -5.79 13.61
C GLY A 161 9.61 -4.93 13.62
N LYS A 162 9.82 -4.12 12.56
CA LYS A 162 10.94 -3.16 12.46
C LYS A 162 10.62 -1.81 13.12
N HIS A 163 9.34 -1.45 13.19
CA HIS A 163 8.84 -0.18 13.70
C HIS A 163 7.76 -0.43 14.77
N PRO A 164 8.14 -0.73 16.03
CA PRO A 164 7.20 -1.20 17.07
C PRO A 164 6.07 -0.22 17.43
N ASN A 165 6.26 1.07 17.16
CA ASN A 165 5.23 2.10 17.39
C ASN A 165 4.23 2.22 16.22
N LEU A 166 4.52 1.57 15.08
CA LEU A 166 3.64 1.57 13.91
C LEU A 166 2.45 0.64 14.14
N THR A 167 1.27 1.10 13.77
CA THR A 167 0.07 0.27 13.62
C THR A 167 -0.40 0.27 12.18
N VAL A 168 -0.85 -0.89 11.69
CA VAL A 168 -1.45 -1.01 10.37
C VAL A 168 -2.89 -1.45 10.52
N GLN A 169 -3.79 -0.87 9.76
CA GLN A 169 -5.21 -1.19 9.77
C GLN A 169 -5.68 -1.60 8.37
N ILE A 170 -6.33 -2.75 8.26
CA ILE A 170 -6.93 -3.26 7.01
C ILE A 170 -8.44 -3.19 7.15
N PHE A 171 -9.12 -2.48 6.27
CA PHE A 171 -10.57 -2.29 6.31
C PHE A 171 -11.15 -2.03 4.92
N SER A 172 -12.49 -2.14 4.77
CA SER A 172 -13.16 -1.81 3.52
C SER A 172 -13.40 -0.31 3.37
N SER A 173 -13.10 0.21 2.20
CA SER A 173 -13.49 1.56 1.77
C SER A 173 -14.85 1.61 1.07
N ASP A 174 -15.50 0.46 0.82
CA ASP A 174 -16.77 0.40 0.08
C ASP A 174 -17.95 1.00 0.87
N GLU A 175 -17.90 0.95 2.21
CA GLU A 175 -18.92 1.58 3.04
C GLU A 175 -18.66 3.09 3.15
N PRO A 176 -19.67 3.92 2.78
CA PRO A 176 -19.56 5.36 2.90
C PRO A 176 -19.18 5.80 4.31
N GLY A 177 -18.15 6.66 4.41
CA GLY A 177 -17.68 7.21 5.68
C GLY A 177 -16.59 6.40 6.38
N ASN A 178 -16.34 5.14 6.02
CA ASN A 178 -15.30 4.34 6.67
C ASN A 178 -13.91 5.00 6.59
N LEU A 179 -13.55 5.55 5.44
CA LEU A 179 -12.26 6.24 5.30
C LEU A 179 -12.15 7.45 6.25
N VAL A 180 -13.21 8.25 6.36
CA VAL A 180 -13.25 9.41 7.28
C VAL A 180 -13.15 8.96 8.73
N ARG A 181 -13.86 7.90 9.12
CA ARG A 181 -13.80 7.31 10.48
C ARG A 181 -12.39 6.81 10.80
N ALA A 182 -11.77 6.06 9.88
CA ALA A 182 -10.40 5.56 10.05
C ALA A 182 -9.38 6.71 10.16
N LEU A 183 -9.48 7.73 9.30
CA LEU A 183 -8.65 8.94 9.39
C LEU A 183 -8.86 9.68 10.71
N GLY A 184 -10.09 9.72 11.23
CA GLY A 184 -10.45 10.27 12.53
C GLY A 184 -9.96 9.46 13.74
N GLY A 185 -9.31 8.30 13.53
CA GLY A 185 -8.72 7.47 14.58
C GLY A 185 -9.57 6.29 15.01
N GLU A 186 -10.73 6.06 14.39
CA GLU A 186 -11.53 4.88 14.69
C GLU A 186 -10.85 3.60 14.19
N THR A 187 -10.92 2.56 15.00
CA THR A 187 -10.40 1.23 14.61
C THR A 187 -11.46 0.47 13.81
N LEU A 188 -11.19 0.24 12.54
CA LEU A 188 -12.02 -0.54 11.63
C LEU A 188 -11.26 -1.79 11.16
N GLY A 189 -12.01 -2.87 10.88
CA GLY A 189 -11.44 -4.08 10.30
C GLY A 189 -10.42 -4.79 11.18
N THR A 190 -9.23 -5.07 10.65
CA THR A 190 -8.14 -5.78 11.31
C THR A 190 -6.97 -4.86 11.62
N VAL A 191 -6.43 -4.92 12.84
CA VAL A 191 -5.21 -4.21 13.25
C VAL A 191 -4.02 -5.14 13.23
N ILE A 192 -2.91 -4.71 12.64
CA ILE A 192 -1.61 -5.39 12.70
C ILE A 192 -0.67 -4.52 13.55
N SER A 193 -0.04 -5.11 14.54
CA SER A 193 0.91 -4.44 15.45
C SER A 193 2.01 -5.40 15.90
N SER A 194 3.07 -4.89 16.48
CA SER A 194 4.11 -5.68 17.15
C SER A 194 3.61 -6.37 18.42
#